data_6a829e53d88e4998c7fa404799352052
#
_entry.id   6a829e53d88e4998c7fa404799352052
#
_cell.length_a   1.000
_cell.length_b   1.000
_cell.length_c   1.000
_cell.angle_alpha   90.00
_cell.angle_beta   90.00
_cell.angle_gamma   90.00
#
_symmetry.space_group_name_H-M   'P 1'
#
loop_
_entity.id
_entity.type
_entity.pdbx_description
1 polymer ?
#
loop_
_entity_poly.entity_id
_entity_poly.type
_entity_poly.pdbx_seq_one_letter_code
_entity_poly.pdbx_strand_id
1 'polypeptide(L)'
;MIDQLAQEYSNQPVVVVDYHLDITEAPPLFEPPQARWDVIQATEEGLGLTWTVVDSGRLYHRGAETYEQAYTAYTTMINDALTQPATAEIYAYWWLDGSTVKITATVTNNSAITLSAENNAGVYGIVKENGVRYETHTTSQPGLAASKTPISSLAPGQTDTFEIEVPDIDPTDWDKVEIIVLVDYQTAPGEHYDQLQAAIAPKALDIQPNLHTWFLDDGDTLVPGFSSTVLGNAGLAWIASSDQTWLTLDKSSGVVGDSLGMITAGENLIPGWNTAIVAITDNSATYSANVIVNIYKASPGEVINRIYLPVVTRP
;
A
#
# COMPACT_ATOMS: atom_id res chain seq x y z
N MET A 1 16.56 13.39 0.37
CA MET A 1 15.71 14.20 1.26
C MET A 1 14.31 13.58 1.41
N ILE A 2 13.56 13.39 0.35
CA ILE A 2 12.20 12.80 0.43
C ILE A 2 12.22 11.43 1.10
N ASP A 3 13.13 10.53 0.71
CA ASP A 3 13.30 9.22 1.37
C ASP A 3 13.67 9.33 2.85
N GLN A 4 14.47 10.35 3.20
CA GLN A 4 14.81 10.60 4.61
C GLN A 4 13.58 11.04 5.41
N LEU A 5 12.76 11.95 4.87
CA LEU A 5 11.51 12.38 5.50
C LEU A 5 10.54 11.21 5.63
N ALA A 6 10.37 10.40 4.58
CA ALA A 6 9.54 9.19 4.63
C ALA A 6 9.99 8.24 5.75
N GLN A 7 11.30 8.10 5.95
CA GLN A 7 11.84 7.27 7.02
C GLN A 7 11.66 7.90 8.42
N GLU A 8 11.92 9.19 8.57
CA GLU A 8 11.80 9.90 9.85
C GLU A 8 10.36 9.96 10.36
N TYR A 9 9.40 10.11 9.44
CA TYR A 9 7.98 10.16 9.76
C TYR A 9 7.26 8.82 9.64
N SER A 10 7.99 7.70 9.43
CA SER A 10 7.41 6.36 9.22
C SER A 10 6.54 5.85 10.37
N ASN A 11 6.74 6.34 11.60
CA ASN A 11 5.91 6.02 12.78
C ASN A 11 4.85 7.09 13.08
N GLN A 12 4.66 8.05 12.19
CA GLN A 12 3.69 9.13 12.27
C GLN A 12 2.61 8.93 11.20
N PRO A 13 1.42 9.52 11.33
CA PRO A 13 0.39 9.45 10.30
C PRO A 13 0.73 10.37 9.10
N VAL A 14 1.88 10.12 8.48
CA VAL A 14 2.40 10.87 7.31
C VAL A 14 2.61 9.89 6.17
N VAL A 15 2.06 10.22 5.03
CA VAL A 15 2.28 9.48 3.77
C VAL A 15 3.00 10.40 2.79
N VAL A 16 4.10 9.91 2.24
CA VAL A 16 4.89 10.64 1.24
C VAL A 16 4.65 10.01 -0.13
N VAL A 17 4.29 10.84 -1.10
CA VAL A 17 4.14 10.44 -2.50
C VAL A 17 4.93 11.42 -3.37
N ASP A 18 5.73 10.89 -4.28
CA ASP A 18 6.46 11.68 -5.25
C ASP A 18 5.80 11.58 -6.62
N TYR A 19 5.39 12.72 -7.17
CA TYR A 19 4.78 12.83 -8.47
C TYR A 19 5.74 13.46 -9.47
N HIS A 20 5.95 12.79 -10.60
CA HIS A 20 6.88 13.23 -11.62
C HIS A 20 6.16 13.95 -12.77
N LEU A 21 6.58 15.16 -13.07
CA LEU A 21 5.90 16.03 -14.02
C LEU A 21 6.26 15.80 -15.49
N ASP A 22 7.46 15.33 -15.78
CA ASP A 22 7.91 15.22 -17.19
C ASP A 22 9.15 14.34 -17.28
N ILE A 23 8.95 13.03 -17.19
CA ILE A 23 10.06 12.11 -17.35
C ILE A 23 9.60 10.92 -18.19
N THR A 24 10.33 10.65 -19.24
CA THR A 24 10.05 9.59 -20.21
C THR A 24 10.01 8.18 -19.62
N GLU A 25 10.49 8.01 -18.40
CA GLU A 25 10.62 6.72 -17.72
C GLU A 25 9.70 6.61 -16.48
N ALA A 26 9.06 7.70 -16.07
CA ALA A 26 8.12 7.71 -14.94
C ALA A 26 6.68 7.72 -15.42
N PRO A 27 5.74 7.22 -14.61
CA PRO A 27 4.33 7.36 -14.90
C PRO A 27 3.99 8.84 -15.13
N PRO A 28 3.14 9.15 -16.11
CA PRO A 28 2.73 10.53 -16.38
C PRO A 28 2.00 11.10 -15.17
N LEU A 29 2.04 12.42 -15.02
CA LEU A 29 1.23 13.10 -14.05
C LEU A 29 -0.25 12.83 -14.36
N PHE A 30 -0.99 12.27 -13.42
CA PHE A 30 -2.39 11.92 -13.58
C PHE A 30 -3.32 12.97 -12.97
N GLU A 31 -4.60 12.95 -13.32
CA GLU A 31 -5.55 14.03 -13.07
C GLU A 31 -5.56 14.62 -11.64
N PRO A 32 -5.62 13.84 -10.54
CA PRO A 32 -5.70 14.45 -9.21
C PRO A 32 -4.51 15.34 -8.83
N PRO A 33 -3.25 14.92 -9.02
CA PRO A 33 -2.10 15.80 -8.86
C PRO A 33 -2.08 16.96 -9.87
N GLN A 34 -2.50 16.72 -11.11
CA GLN A 34 -2.57 17.76 -12.13
C GLN A 34 -3.52 18.89 -11.73
N ALA A 35 -4.72 18.56 -11.25
CA ALA A 35 -5.69 19.56 -10.81
C ALA A 35 -5.15 20.44 -9.67
N ARG A 36 -4.40 19.85 -8.71
CA ARG A 36 -3.74 20.62 -7.65
C ARG A 36 -2.60 21.47 -8.17
N TRP A 37 -1.83 20.94 -9.09
CA TRP A 37 -0.76 21.66 -9.77
C TRP A 37 -1.30 22.87 -10.53
N ASP A 38 -2.39 22.72 -11.28
CA ASP A 38 -3.03 23.80 -12.04
C ASP A 38 -3.51 24.96 -11.13
N VAL A 39 -4.06 24.64 -9.96
CA VAL A 39 -4.43 25.64 -8.94
C VAL A 39 -3.19 26.39 -8.44
N ILE A 40 -2.12 25.69 -8.09
CA ILE A 40 -0.89 26.29 -7.60
C ILE A 40 -0.25 27.16 -8.69
N GLN A 41 -0.21 26.68 -9.94
CA GLN A 41 0.30 27.47 -11.07
C GLN A 41 -0.47 28.76 -11.32
N ALA A 42 -1.79 28.72 -11.14
CA ALA A 42 -2.63 29.91 -11.38
C ALA A 42 -2.42 31.01 -10.31
N THR A 43 -1.95 30.63 -9.14
CA THR A 43 -1.74 31.58 -8.01
C THR A 43 -0.32 32.12 -7.90
N GLU A 44 0.66 31.50 -8.57
CA GLU A 44 2.08 31.84 -8.42
C GLU A 44 2.74 32.22 -9.76
N GLU A 45 3.35 33.39 -9.85
CA GLU A 45 4.17 33.80 -11.00
C GLU A 45 5.55 33.12 -10.99
N GLY A 46 5.88 32.46 -12.09
CA GLY A 46 7.23 31.93 -12.37
C GLY A 46 7.51 30.56 -11.73
N LEU A 47 7.57 29.54 -12.56
CA LEU A 47 7.80 28.16 -12.17
C LEU A 47 9.27 27.85 -11.94
N GLY A 48 9.64 27.51 -10.72
CA GLY A 48 10.89 26.81 -10.38
C GLY A 48 10.56 25.45 -9.81
N LEU A 49 11.13 24.38 -10.32
CA LEU A 49 11.06 23.04 -9.75
C LEU A 49 12.01 22.94 -8.55
N THR A 50 11.72 22.37 -7.46
CA THR A 50 10.73 21.36 -7.04
C THR A 50 9.62 21.99 -6.21
N TRP A 51 8.42 21.41 -6.28
CA TRP A 51 7.31 21.77 -5.41
C TRP A 51 7.06 20.67 -4.39
N THR A 52 6.94 21.05 -3.13
CA THR A 52 6.46 20.17 -2.08
C THR A 52 5.16 20.73 -1.55
N VAL A 53 4.14 19.89 -1.51
CA VAL A 53 2.83 20.22 -0.96
C VAL A 53 2.52 19.31 0.20
N VAL A 54 1.85 19.86 1.20
CA VAL A 54 1.36 19.14 2.38
C VAL A 54 -0.11 19.50 2.55
N ASP A 55 -0.93 18.57 3.03
CA ASP A 55 -2.36 18.77 3.23
C ASP A 55 -3.08 19.19 1.94
N SER A 56 -2.91 18.41 0.88
CA SER A 56 -3.55 18.66 -0.43
C SER A 56 -3.30 20.05 -1.03
N GLY A 57 -2.27 20.76 -0.57
CA GLY A 57 -1.89 22.09 -1.06
C GLY A 57 -2.19 23.23 -0.11
N ARG A 58 -2.74 22.97 1.08
CA ARG A 58 -2.88 23.97 2.14
C ARG A 58 -1.53 24.60 2.50
N LEU A 59 -0.51 23.77 2.57
CA LEU A 59 0.87 24.18 2.78
C LEU A 59 1.70 23.78 1.56
N TYR A 60 2.54 24.67 1.09
CA TYR A 60 3.46 24.36 0.00
C TYR A 60 4.78 25.11 0.16
N HIS A 61 5.82 24.52 -0.41
CA HIS A 61 7.13 25.14 -0.50
C HIS A 61 7.67 24.99 -1.92
N ARG A 62 8.23 26.08 -2.44
CA ARG A 62 8.74 26.16 -3.79
C ARG A 62 10.24 26.32 -3.78
N GLY A 63 10.94 25.35 -4.38
CA GLY A 63 12.38 25.37 -4.52
C GLY A 63 13.11 25.51 -3.18
N ALA A 64 14.39 25.34 -3.22
CA ALA A 64 15.30 25.71 -2.14
C ALA A 64 16.70 25.87 -2.72
N GLU A 65 17.47 26.83 -2.22
CA GLU A 65 18.85 27.02 -2.65
C GLU A 65 19.77 25.96 -2.05
N THR A 66 19.42 25.42 -0.88
CA THR A 66 20.19 24.39 -0.19
C THR A 66 19.33 23.26 0.33
N TYR A 67 19.95 22.10 0.53
CA TYR A 67 19.32 20.95 1.17
C TYR A 67 18.75 21.29 2.55
N GLU A 68 19.49 22.04 3.37
CA GLU A 68 19.09 22.39 4.74
C GLU A 68 17.86 23.31 4.76
N GLN A 69 17.77 24.24 3.81
CA GLN A 69 16.59 25.12 3.67
C GLN A 69 15.36 24.30 3.30
N ALA A 70 15.47 23.42 2.29
CA ALA A 70 14.37 22.55 1.89
C ALA A 70 13.93 21.61 3.04
N TYR A 71 14.88 20.96 3.69
CA TYR A 71 14.60 20.07 4.81
C TYR A 71 13.87 20.78 5.94
N THR A 72 14.34 21.98 6.33
CA THR A 72 13.71 22.80 7.36
C THR A 72 12.29 23.22 6.97
N ALA A 73 12.09 23.63 5.72
CA ALA A 73 10.77 24.03 5.24
C ALA A 73 9.80 22.84 5.26
N TYR A 74 10.21 21.67 4.76
CA TYR A 74 9.36 20.49 4.67
C TYR A 74 9.01 19.95 6.06
N THR A 75 9.99 19.82 6.96
CA THR A 75 9.72 19.39 8.33
C THR A 75 8.81 20.36 9.07
N THR A 76 8.92 21.67 8.82
CA THR A 76 8.04 22.68 9.41
C THR A 76 6.60 22.48 8.92
N MET A 77 6.40 22.31 7.61
CA MET A 77 5.06 22.08 7.04
C MET A 77 4.44 20.76 7.54
N ILE A 78 5.20 19.66 7.57
CA ILE A 78 4.72 18.38 8.09
C ILE A 78 4.33 18.50 9.56
N ASN A 79 5.17 19.12 10.37
CA ASN A 79 4.89 19.31 11.80
C ASN A 79 3.68 20.22 12.03
N ASP A 80 3.47 21.25 11.22
CA ASP A 80 2.26 22.08 11.27
C ASP A 80 1.03 21.25 10.92
N ALA A 81 1.07 20.47 9.82
CA ALA A 81 -0.03 19.61 9.43
C ALA A 81 -0.39 18.56 10.50
N LEU A 82 0.61 17.99 11.17
CA LEU A 82 0.40 17.03 12.27
C LEU A 82 -0.28 17.67 13.51
N THR A 83 -0.32 18.98 13.62
CA THR A 83 -1.08 19.66 14.70
C THR A 83 -2.57 19.77 14.39
N GLN A 84 -2.98 19.59 13.13
CA GLN A 84 -4.37 19.70 12.73
C GLN A 84 -5.11 18.40 13.06
N PRO A 85 -6.31 18.47 13.64
CA PRO A 85 -7.13 17.30 13.86
C PRO A 85 -7.64 16.76 12.52
N ALA A 86 -7.66 15.45 12.36
CA ALA A 86 -8.38 14.81 11.26
C ALA A 86 -9.88 15.14 11.37
N THR A 87 -10.46 15.64 10.30
CA THR A 87 -11.88 16.02 10.22
C THR A 87 -12.69 15.10 9.33
N ALA A 88 -12.12 13.96 8.95
CA ALA A 88 -12.84 12.80 8.42
C ALA A 88 -12.30 11.52 9.07
N GLU A 89 -13.11 10.47 9.06
CA GLU A 89 -12.68 9.11 9.38
C GLU A 89 -12.77 8.28 8.11
N ILE A 90 -11.72 7.53 7.81
CA ILE A 90 -11.61 6.69 6.61
C ILE A 90 -11.38 5.25 7.06
N TYR A 91 -12.27 4.35 6.65
CA TYR A 91 -12.05 2.91 6.68
C TYR A 91 -12.01 2.42 5.24
N ALA A 92 -10.89 1.87 4.79
CA ALA A 92 -10.71 1.45 3.41
C ALA A 92 -9.97 0.12 3.30
N TYR A 93 -10.19 -0.58 2.20
CA TYR A 93 -9.45 -1.77 1.80
C TYR A 93 -9.41 -1.87 0.27
N TRP A 94 -8.44 -2.62 -0.26
CA TRP A 94 -8.28 -2.77 -1.70
C TRP A 94 -8.03 -4.23 -2.11
N TRP A 95 -8.25 -4.51 -3.38
CA TRP A 95 -7.93 -5.78 -4.04
C TRP A 95 -7.61 -5.55 -5.51
N LEU A 96 -7.12 -6.60 -6.17
CA LEU A 96 -6.84 -6.60 -7.60
C LEU A 96 -7.97 -7.27 -8.38
N ASP A 97 -8.32 -6.65 -9.51
CA ASP A 97 -9.17 -7.22 -10.54
C ASP A 97 -8.42 -7.06 -11.89
N GLY A 98 -7.67 -8.10 -12.28
CA GLY A 98 -6.69 -7.99 -13.37
C GLY A 98 -5.57 -7.01 -13.03
N SER A 99 -5.39 -5.96 -13.85
CA SER A 99 -4.45 -4.85 -13.62
C SER A 99 -5.10 -3.63 -12.95
N THR A 100 -6.36 -3.74 -12.56
CA THR A 100 -7.09 -2.65 -11.91
C THR A 100 -7.05 -2.82 -10.39
N VAL A 101 -6.59 -1.78 -9.70
CA VAL A 101 -6.74 -1.68 -8.25
C VAL A 101 -8.15 -1.20 -7.95
N LYS A 102 -8.91 -2.04 -7.24
CA LYS A 102 -10.25 -1.72 -6.73
C LYS A 102 -10.12 -1.35 -5.25
N ILE A 103 -10.80 -0.28 -4.86
CA ILE A 103 -10.76 0.24 -3.49
C ILE A 103 -12.19 0.48 -3.03
N THR A 104 -12.55 -0.04 -1.87
CA THR A 104 -13.75 0.38 -1.14
C THR A 104 -13.32 1.28 0.01
N ALA A 105 -13.90 2.47 0.08
CA ALA A 105 -13.63 3.45 1.13
C ALA A 105 -14.92 3.93 1.79
N THR A 106 -15.08 3.65 3.08
CA THR A 106 -16.15 4.21 3.90
C THR A 106 -15.63 5.46 4.59
N VAL A 107 -16.28 6.58 4.34
CA VAL A 107 -15.88 7.91 4.82
C VAL A 107 -16.96 8.48 5.72
N THR A 108 -16.57 8.91 6.92
CA THR A 108 -17.42 9.71 7.82
C THR A 108 -16.93 11.15 7.81
N ASN A 109 -17.80 12.09 7.47
CA ASN A 109 -17.49 13.51 7.48
C ASN A 109 -17.66 14.07 8.91
N ASN A 110 -16.56 14.27 9.61
CA ASN A 110 -16.52 14.87 10.95
C ASN A 110 -16.24 16.39 10.90
N SER A 111 -16.16 16.98 9.70
CA SER A 111 -15.97 18.43 9.53
C SER A 111 -17.27 19.22 9.76
N ALA A 112 -17.17 20.53 9.78
CA ALA A 112 -18.32 21.43 9.91
C ALA A 112 -18.98 21.76 8.56
N ILE A 113 -18.42 21.28 7.43
CA ILE A 113 -18.88 21.62 6.07
C ILE A 113 -19.54 20.41 5.40
N THR A 114 -20.46 20.68 4.48
CA THR A 114 -20.97 19.64 3.58
C THR A 114 -19.96 19.45 2.44
N LEU A 115 -19.46 18.22 2.27
CA LEU A 115 -18.67 17.83 1.12
C LEU A 115 -19.61 17.61 -0.07
N SER A 116 -19.32 18.22 -1.21
CA SER A 116 -20.20 18.16 -2.37
C SER A 116 -19.47 18.47 -3.68
N ALA A 117 -20.16 18.29 -4.79
CA ALA A 117 -19.66 18.69 -6.09
C ALA A 117 -19.42 20.21 -6.20
N GLU A 118 -20.10 21.05 -5.42
CA GLU A 118 -19.96 22.50 -5.43
C GLU A 118 -18.59 22.96 -4.89
N ASN A 119 -18.04 22.22 -3.92
CA ASN A 119 -16.69 22.44 -3.40
C ASN A 119 -15.70 21.41 -3.91
N ASN A 120 -15.99 20.78 -5.04
CA ASN A 120 -15.12 19.83 -5.72
C ASN A 120 -14.59 18.71 -4.79
N ALA A 121 -15.38 18.33 -3.78
CA ALA A 121 -15.00 17.30 -2.84
C ALA A 121 -14.86 15.93 -3.51
N GLY A 122 -13.92 15.12 -3.01
CA GLY A 122 -13.69 13.80 -3.55
C GLY A 122 -12.98 12.85 -2.61
N VAL A 123 -13.15 11.57 -2.90
CA VAL A 123 -12.37 10.49 -2.34
C VAL A 123 -11.40 10.01 -3.43
N TYR A 124 -10.14 9.98 -3.10
CA TYR A 124 -9.08 9.59 -4.03
C TYR A 124 -8.48 8.26 -3.61
N GLY A 125 -8.22 7.40 -4.58
CA GLY A 125 -7.35 6.24 -4.43
C GLY A 125 -6.03 6.53 -5.14
N ILE A 126 -4.92 6.51 -4.42
CA ILE A 126 -3.58 6.76 -4.92
C ILE A 126 -2.78 5.48 -4.80
N VAL A 127 -2.20 5.01 -5.88
CA VAL A 127 -1.33 3.84 -5.93
C VAL A 127 0.12 4.31 -5.93
N LYS A 128 0.91 3.81 -4.99
CA LYS A 128 2.32 4.11 -4.82
C LYS A 128 3.13 2.81 -4.73
N GLU A 129 4.36 2.79 -5.27
CA GLU A 129 5.29 1.67 -5.12
C GLU A 129 6.51 2.10 -4.29
N ASN A 130 6.71 1.46 -3.14
CA ASN A 130 7.79 1.78 -2.21
C ASN A 130 9.13 1.16 -2.64
N GLY A 131 10.23 1.91 -2.44
CA GLY A 131 11.59 1.39 -2.63
C GLY A 131 12.00 1.17 -4.09
N VAL A 132 11.23 1.67 -5.05
CA VAL A 132 11.55 1.64 -6.47
C VAL A 132 12.16 2.96 -6.88
N ARG A 133 13.27 2.93 -7.62
CA ARG A 133 13.91 4.11 -8.18
C ARG A 133 13.97 3.97 -9.69
N TYR A 134 13.44 4.95 -10.38
CA TYR A 134 13.67 5.11 -11.80
C TYR A 134 15.05 5.72 -12.02
N GLU A 135 15.71 5.45 -13.16
CA GLU A 135 17.09 5.88 -13.42
C GLU A 135 17.31 7.40 -13.25
N THR A 136 16.28 8.19 -13.51
CA THR A 136 16.33 9.65 -13.44
C THR A 136 15.87 10.22 -12.09
N HIS A 137 15.47 9.39 -11.13
CA HIS A 137 14.87 9.83 -9.87
C HIS A 137 15.75 9.58 -8.66
N THR A 138 15.67 10.54 -7.73
CA THR A 138 16.38 10.49 -6.45
C THR A 138 15.54 9.97 -5.30
N THR A 139 14.24 9.72 -5.53
CA THR A 139 13.31 9.27 -4.49
C THR A 139 12.81 7.86 -4.75
N SER A 140 12.47 7.13 -3.70
CA SER A 140 11.93 5.78 -3.73
C SER A 140 10.45 5.72 -3.33
N GLN A 141 9.70 6.81 -3.56
CA GLN A 141 8.28 6.95 -3.20
C GLN A 141 7.38 7.32 -4.41
N PRO A 142 7.55 6.69 -5.60
CA PRO A 142 6.82 7.12 -6.77
C PRO A 142 5.33 6.80 -6.69
N GLY A 143 4.50 7.79 -7.01
CA GLY A 143 3.09 7.59 -7.32
C GLY A 143 2.95 6.99 -8.72
N LEU A 144 2.23 5.87 -8.84
CA LEU A 144 2.01 5.17 -10.10
C LEU A 144 0.77 5.69 -10.82
N ALA A 145 -0.33 5.85 -10.08
CA ALA A 145 -1.59 6.34 -10.59
C ALA A 145 -2.49 6.81 -9.46
N ALA A 146 -3.56 7.54 -9.81
CA ALA A 146 -4.65 7.85 -8.90
C ALA A 146 -5.97 8.00 -9.63
N SER A 147 -7.06 7.79 -8.92
CA SER A 147 -8.41 8.08 -9.39
C SER A 147 -9.20 8.84 -8.33
N LYS A 148 -10.15 9.65 -8.78
CA LYS A 148 -11.07 10.41 -7.94
C LYS A 148 -12.49 9.89 -8.10
N THR A 149 -13.17 9.61 -7.00
CA THR A 149 -14.62 9.47 -6.96
C THR A 149 -15.21 10.75 -6.36
N PRO A 150 -16.00 11.53 -7.14
CA PRO A 150 -16.59 12.75 -6.64
C PRO A 150 -17.62 12.48 -5.52
N ILE A 151 -17.62 13.33 -4.50
CA ILE A 151 -18.66 13.32 -3.46
C ILE A 151 -19.82 14.22 -3.93
N SER A 152 -20.98 13.61 -4.16
CA SER A 152 -22.18 14.38 -4.57
C SER A 152 -22.75 15.19 -3.42
N SER A 153 -22.84 14.61 -2.23
CA SER A 153 -23.25 15.27 -0.99
C SER A 153 -22.95 14.38 0.21
N LEU A 154 -22.16 14.85 1.16
CA LEU A 154 -21.89 14.18 2.44
C LEU A 154 -21.89 15.25 3.55
N ALA A 155 -23.01 15.40 4.26
CA ALA A 155 -23.16 16.41 5.31
C ALA A 155 -22.33 16.07 6.56
N PRO A 156 -22.09 17.05 7.43
CA PRO A 156 -21.43 16.80 8.73
C PRO A 156 -22.09 15.66 9.52
N GLY A 157 -21.27 14.73 10.01
CA GLY A 157 -21.71 13.55 10.75
C GLY A 157 -22.27 12.41 9.89
N GLN A 158 -22.36 12.56 8.58
CA GLN A 158 -22.81 11.48 7.68
C GLN A 158 -21.64 10.57 7.29
N THR A 159 -22.01 9.32 7.02
CA THR A 159 -21.10 8.28 6.50
C THR A 159 -21.62 7.79 5.16
N ASP A 160 -20.71 7.59 4.20
CA ASP A 160 -21.03 6.98 2.91
C ASP A 160 -19.86 6.09 2.45
N THR A 161 -20.13 5.19 1.49
CA THR A 161 -19.14 4.26 0.95
C THR A 161 -18.92 4.53 -0.52
N PHE A 162 -17.65 4.60 -0.90
CA PHE A 162 -17.19 4.96 -2.24
C PHE A 162 -16.38 3.79 -2.84
N GLU A 163 -16.70 3.45 -4.07
CA GLU A 163 -15.92 2.53 -4.88
C GLU A 163 -15.01 3.35 -5.80
N ILE A 164 -13.72 3.01 -5.79
CA ILE A 164 -12.70 3.69 -6.58
C ILE A 164 -11.97 2.65 -7.41
N GLU A 165 -11.79 2.93 -8.68
CA GLU A 165 -11.05 2.08 -9.61
C GLU A 165 -9.84 2.84 -10.13
N VAL A 166 -8.65 2.25 -9.98
CA VAL A 166 -7.41 2.76 -10.55
C VAL A 166 -6.93 1.74 -11.58
N PRO A 167 -7.19 1.97 -12.87
CA PRO A 167 -6.89 1.01 -13.93
C PRO A 167 -5.41 1.03 -14.35
N ASP A 168 -5.02 0.00 -15.08
CA ASP A 168 -3.76 -0.11 -15.81
C ASP A 168 -2.50 0.04 -14.94
N ILE A 169 -2.56 -0.53 -13.73
CA ILE A 169 -1.43 -0.53 -12.80
C ILE A 169 -0.47 -1.67 -13.15
N ASP A 170 0.79 -1.31 -13.38
CA ASP A 170 1.88 -2.24 -13.68
C ASP A 170 3.11 -1.93 -12.80
N PRO A 171 3.09 -2.29 -11.50
CA PRO A 171 4.22 -2.08 -10.62
C PRO A 171 5.32 -3.10 -10.90
N THR A 172 6.55 -2.77 -10.51
CA THR A 172 7.67 -3.72 -10.59
C THR A 172 7.52 -4.85 -9.55
N ASP A 173 6.85 -4.56 -8.43
CA ASP A 173 6.68 -5.50 -7.32
C ASP A 173 5.40 -5.18 -6.53
N TRP A 174 4.38 -6.03 -6.65
CA TRP A 174 3.11 -5.87 -5.94
C TRP A 174 3.22 -5.92 -4.41
N ASP A 175 4.27 -6.54 -3.87
CA ASP A 175 4.51 -6.56 -2.42
C ASP A 175 5.00 -5.20 -1.87
N LYS A 176 5.41 -4.29 -2.77
CA LYS A 176 5.81 -2.92 -2.45
C LYS A 176 4.73 -1.89 -2.71
N VAL A 177 3.61 -2.31 -3.26
CA VAL A 177 2.49 -1.40 -3.54
C VAL A 177 1.79 -1.02 -2.24
N GLU A 178 1.57 0.26 -2.10
CA GLU A 178 0.82 0.88 -1.02
C GLU A 178 -0.33 1.71 -1.61
N ILE A 179 -1.51 1.52 -1.07
CA ILE A 179 -2.71 2.26 -1.50
C ILE A 179 -3.06 3.29 -0.44
N ILE A 180 -3.18 4.54 -0.88
CA ILE A 180 -3.57 5.67 -0.03
C ILE A 180 -4.97 6.09 -0.44
N VAL A 181 -5.84 6.23 0.54
CA VAL A 181 -7.15 6.86 0.38
C VAL A 181 -7.10 8.24 0.99
N LEU A 182 -7.48 9.25 0.21
CA LEU A 182 -7.45 10.65 0.60
C LEU A 182 -8.85 11.25 0.42
N VAL A 183 -9.29 12.06 1.37
CA VAL A 183 -10.51 12.88 1.27
C VAL A 183 -10.15 14.35 1.39
N ASP A 184 -10.51 15.12 0.39
CA ASP A 184 -10.34 16.56 0.40
C ASP A 184 -11.46 17.32 -0.33
N TYR A 185 -11.42 18.61 -0.24
CA TYR A 185 -12.33 19.53 -0.93
C TYR A 185 -11.60 20.83 -1.28
N GLN A 186 -12.12 21.57 -2.23
CA GLN A 186 -11.64 22.91 -2.58
C GLN A 186 -12.33 23.96 -1.70
N THR A 187 -11.56 24.81 -1.04
CA THR A 187 -12.10 25.79 -0.09
C THR A 187 -12.96 26.86 -0.74
N ALA A 188 -12.61 27.24 -1.99
CA ALA A 188 -13.41 28.04 -2.90
C ALA A 188 -12.97 27.75 -4.34
N PRO A 189 -13.79 28.04 -5.36
CA PRO A 189 -13.42 27.84 -6.76
C PRO A 189 -12.09 28.55 -7.11
N GLY A 190 -11.09 27.76 -7.55
CA GLY A 190 -9.76 28.26 -7.88
C GLY A 190 -8.80 28.42 -6.67
N GLU A 191 -9.26 28.18 -5.46
CA GLU A 191 -8.45 28.17 -4.26
C GLU A 191 -7.80 26.78 -4.02
N HIS A 192 -6.93 26.71 -3.00
CA HIS A 192 -6.30 25.45 -2.61
C HIS A 192 -7.30 24.40 -2.11
N TYR A 193 -6.86 23.15 -2.15
CA TYR A 193 -7.57 22.06 -1.52
C TYR A 193 -7.21 21.95 -0.05
N ASP A 194 -8.18 21.58 0.77
CA ASP A 194 -8.02 21.30 2.19
C ASP A 194 -8.28 19.81 2.43
N GLN A 195 -7.31 19.13 3.02
CA GLN A 195 -7.36 17.70 3.29
C GLN A 195 -8.06 17.44 4.62
N LEU A 196 -9.08 16.59 4.61
CA LEU A 196 -9.75 16.18 5.82
C LEU A 196 -9.04 14.99 6.48
N GLN A 197 -8.57 14.06 5.67
CA GLN A 197 -7.84 12.87 6.14
C GLN A 197 -7.17 12.15 4.96
N ALA A 198 -6.09 11.42 5.27
CA ALA A 198 -5.53 10.38 4.43
C ALA A 198 -5.31 9.10 5.26
N ALA A 199 -5.49 7.95 4.64
CA ALA A 199 -5.29 6.65 5.27
C ALA A 199 -4.63 5.67 4.30
N ILE A 200 -3.81 4.77 4.82
CA ILE A 200 -3.30 3.61 4.06
C ILE A 200 -4.37 2.53 4.09
N ALA A 201 -4.79 2.07 2.92
CA ALA A 201 -5.75 0.98 2.79
C ALA A 201 -5.01 -0.36 2.79
N PRO A 202 -5.31 -1.30 3.69
CA PRO A 202 -4.80 -2.67 3.63
C PRO A 202 -5.45 -3.46 2.48
N LYS A 203 -4.82 -4.57 2.06
CA LYS A 203 -5.48 -5.54 1.18
C LYS A 203 -6.76 -6.08 1.83
N ALA A 204 -7.81 -6.29 1.05
CA ALA A 204 -9.08 -6.88 1.52
C ALA A 204 -8.88 -8.29 2.09
N LEU A 205 -7.95 -9.03 1.51
CA LEU A 205 -7.49 -10.33 1.98
C LEU A 205 -5.98 -10.44 1.74
N ASP A 206 -5.24 -10.79 2.78
CA ASP A 206 -3.79 -10.99 2.75
C ASP A 206 -3.41 -12.15 3.68
N ILE A 207 -2.18 -12.62 3.60
CA ILE A 207 -1.64 -13.65 4.49
C ILE A 207 -0.17 -13.43 4.78
N GLN A 208 0.23 -13.50 6.06
CA GLN A 208 1.61 -13.27 6.48
C GLN A 208 2.09 -14.32 7.49
N PRO A 209 3.31 -14.83 7.35
CA PRO A 209 4.18 -14.68 6.18
C PRO A 209 3.60 -15.39 4.95
N ASN A 210 3.80 -14.84 3.77
CA ASN A 210 3.34 -15.39 2.49
C ASN A 210 4.35 -16.30 1.81
N LEU A 211 5.55 -16.47 2.41
CA LEU A 211 6.61 -17.34 1.94
C LEU A 211 7.22 -18.13 3.09
N HIS A 212 7.29 -19.44 2.94
CA HIS A 212 8.05 -20.34 3.81
C HIS A 212 9.09 -21.09 2.99
N THR A 213 10.31 -21.19 3.51
CA THR A 213 11.39 -21.95 2.87
C THR A 213 12.06 -22.84 3.89
N TRP A 214 12.25 -24.12 3.55
CA TRP A 214 12.94 -25.09 4.39
C TRP A 214 13.91 -25.94 3.59
N PHE A 215 14.94 -26.42 4.26
CA PHE A 215 15.95 -27.31 3.71
C PHE A 215 15.97 -28.60 4.53
N LEU A 216 15.81 -29.74 3.83
CA LEU A 216 15.75 -31.08 4.41
C LEU A 216 16.98 -31.87 3.97
N ASP A 217 17.81 -32.29 4.93
CA ASP A 217 19.03 -33.08 4.66
C ASP A 217 18.68 -34.48 4.17
N ASP A 218 19.67 -35.18 3.59
CA ASP A 218 19.50 -36.56 3.12
C ASP A 218 19.13 -37.48 4.30
N GLY A 219 18.09 -38.29 4.10
CA GLY A 219 17.55 -39.19 5.13
C GLY A 219 16.57 -38.55 6.11
N ASP A 220 16.48 -37.23 6.16
CA ASP A 220 15.51 -36.56 7.00
C ASP A 220 14.09 -36.61 6.37
N THR A 221 13.10 -36.82 7.22
CA THR A 221 11.67 -36.82 6.84
C THR A 221 10.85 -35.81 7.64
N LEU A 222 11.46 -35.22 8.70
CA LEU A 222 10.76 -34.31 9.59
C LEU A 222 10.90 -32.88 9.06
N VAL A 223 9.78 -32.31 8.62
CA VAL A 223 9.64 -30.89 8.27
C VAL A 223 8.85 -30.20 9.40
N PRO A 224 9.28 -29.05 9.89
CA PRO A 224 8.50 -28.31 10.87
C PRO A 224 7.16 -27.89 10.24
N GLY A 225 6.13 -27.78 11.07
CA GLY A 225 4.89 -27.14 10.65
C GLY A 225 5.11 -25.65 10.39
N PHE A 226 4.51 -25.14 9.33
CA PHE A 226 4.47 -23.71 9.04
C PHE A 226 3.14 -23.12 9.49
N SER A 227 3.13 -21.85 9.77
CA SER A 227 1.89 -21.14 10.13
C SER A 227 1.93 -19.73 9.56
N SER A 228 0.80 -19.30 9.01
CA SER A 228 0.58 -17.95 8.52
C SER A 228 -0.72 -17.40 9.07
N THR A 229 -0.80 -16.10 9.30
CA THR A 229 -2.02 -15.43 9.77
C THR A 229 -2.73 -14.78 8.59
N VAL A 230 -4.02 -15.05 8.45
CA VAL A 230 -4.86 -14.41 7.44
C VAL A 230 -5.23 -13.01 7.92
N LEU A 231 -4.90 -12.01 7.13
CA LEU A 231 -5.08 -10.59 7.40
C LEU A 231 -6.11 -9.99 6.43
N GLY A 232 -6.60 -8.79 6.73
CA GLY A 232 -7.48 -8.05 5.82
C GLY A 232 -8.73 -7.52 6.49
N ASN A 233 -9.84 -7.51 5.75
CA ASN A 233 -11.11 -6.95 6.20
C ASN A 233 -11.70 -7.79 7.34
N ALA A 234 -11.94 -7.15 8.48
CA ALA A 234 -12.39 -7.82 9.71
C ALA A 234 -13.71 -8.58 9.50
N GLY A 235 -13.74 -9.83 9.94
CA GLY A 235 -14.90 -10.70 9.82
C GLY A 235 -15.11 -11.36 8.45
N LEU A 236 -14.25 -11.08 7.47
CA LEU A 236 -14.29 -11.75 6.18
C LEU A 236 -13.97 -13.25 6.37
N ALA A 237 -14.90 -14.10 5.91
CA ALA A 237 -14.70 -15.54 5.91
C ALA A 237 -13.87 -15.96 4.68
N TRP A 238 -12.96 -16.92 4.89
CA TRP A 238 -12.08 -17.42 3.84
C TRP A 238 -12.08 -18.95 3.74
N ILE A 239 -11.71 -19.45 2.59
CA ILE A 239 -11.42 -20.86 2.31
C ILE A 239 -10.00 -20.98 1.79
N ALA A 240 -9.34 -22.12 2.06
CA ALA A 240 -7.97 -22.39 1.63
C ALA A 240 -7.83 -23.77 1.02
N SER A 241 -6.94 -23.88 0.03
CA SER A 241 -6.56 -25.16 -0.59
C SER A 241 -5.10 -25.15 -1.00
N SER A 242 -4.44 -26.32 -0.91
CA SER A 242 -3.09 -26.53 -1.45
C SER A 242 -3.16 -27.16 -2.84
N ASP A 243 -2.29 -26.77 -3.74
CA ASP A 243 -2.11 -27.38 -5.06
C ASP A 243 -1.28 -28.69 -5.01
N GLN A 244 -0.69 -29.01 -3.85
CA GLN A 244 0.17 -30.18 -3.66
C GLN A 244 -0.36 -31.12 -2.57
N THR A 245 -0.35 -32.42 -2.85
CA THR A 245 -0.81 -33.46 -1.92
C THR A 245 0.15 -33.72 -0.75
N TRP A 246 1.42 -33.31 -0.87
CA TRP A 246 2.40 -33.45 0.21
C TRP A 246 2.27 -32.34 1.28
N LEU A 247 1.47 -31.29 1.02
CA LEU A 247 1.20 -30.21 1.95
C LEU A 247 -0.26 -30.26 2.41
N THR A 248 -0.48 -30.53 3.69
CA THR A 248 -1.81 -30.62 4.30
C THR A 248 -2.06 -29.37 5.14
N LEU A 249 -3.26 -28.81 5.04
CA LEU A 249 -3.71 -27.69 5.85
C LEU A 249 -4.39 -28.20 7.13
N ASP A 250 -4.16 -27.53 8.26
CA ASP A 250 -4.83 -27.86 9.54
C ASP A 250 -6.33 -27.54 9.50
N LYS A 251 -6.72 -26.58 8.67
CA LYS A 251 -8.10 -26.21 8.38
C LYS A 251 -8.21 -25.71 6.91
N SER A 252 -9.39 -25.85 6.33
CA SER A 252 -9.69 -25.40 4.97
C SER A 252 -10.53 -24.13 4.91
N SER A 253 -10.88 -23.54 6.06
CA SER A 253 -11.65 -22.28 6.16
C SER A 253 -11.48 -21.63 7.52
N GLY A 254 -11.80 -20.34 7.60
CA GLY A 254 -11.73 -19.54 8.81
C GLY A 254 -12.25 -18.13 8.58
N VAL A 255 -11.88 -17.22 9.47
CA VAL A 255 -12.13 -15.78 9.34
C VAL A 255 -10.82 -15.01 9.42
N VAL A 256 -10.79 -13.81 8.88
CA VAL A 256 -9.63 -12.90 9.01
C VAL A 256 -9.25 -12.75 10.47
N GLY A 257 -7.94 -12.85 10.78
CA GLY A 257 -7.37 -12.96 12.11
C GLY A 257 -7.01 -14.39 12.53
N ASP A 258 -7.54 -15.42 11.87
CA ASP A 258 -7.16 -16.80 12.13
C ASP A 258 -5.77 -17.13 11.58
N SER A 259 -5.10 -18.07 12.24
CA SER A 259 -3.89 -18.70 11.70
C SER A 259 -4.24 -19.92 10.87
N LEU A 260 -3.51 -20.10 9.77
CA LEU A 260 -3.56 -21.28 8.91
C LEU A 260 -2.27 -22.08 9.09
N GLY A 261 -2.40 -23.29 9.64
CA GLY A 261 -1.29 -24.22 9.80
C GLY A 261 -1.10 -25.09 8.55
N MET A 262 0.17 -25.34 8.20
CA MET A 262 0.57 -26.15 7.06
C MET A 262 1.52 -27.25 7.52
N ILE A 263 1.20 -28.49 7.21
CA ILE A 263 1.92 -29.70 7.64
C ILE A 263 2.43 -30.42 6.41
N THR A 264 3.70 -30.74 6.40
CA THR A 264 4.36 -31.39 5.27
C THR A 264 4.58 -32.89 5.56
N ALA A 265 4.19 -33.73 4.59
CA ALA A 265 4.56 -35.15 4.56
C ALA A 265 5.93 -35.28 3.86
N GLY A 266 7.02 -35.22 4.63
CA GLY A 266 8.40 -35.21 4.10
C GLY A 266 8.80 -36.43 3.30
N GLU A 267 8.16 -37.59 3.55
CA GLU A 267 8.35 -38.82 2.78
C GLU A 267 7.85 -38.70 1.33
N ASN A 268 6.91 -37.80 1.07
CA ASN A 268 6.33 -37.58 -0.26
C ASN A 268 7.11 -36.54 -1.09
N LEU A 269 8.16 -35.92 -0.52
CA LEU A 269 8.99 -34.98 -1.23
C LEU A 269 10.01 -35.68 -2.12
N ILE A 270 10.22 -35.16 -3.32
CA ILE A 270 11.27 -35.63 -4.25
C ILE A 270 12.59 -34.87 -3.99
N PRO A 271 13.77 -35.45 -4.32
CA PRO A 271 15.02 -34.71 -4.26
C PRO A 271 14.99 -33.44 -5.12
N GLY A 272 15.57 -32.36 -4.60
CA GLY A 272 15.53 -31.02 -5.18
C GLY A 272 14.40 -30.15 -4.61
N TRP A 273 14.05 -29.10 -5.33
CA TRP A 273 13.00 -28.16 -4.90
C TRP A 273 11.59 -28.76 -5.07
N ASN A 274 10.81 -28.66 -4.00
CA ASN A 274 9.39 -28.95 -3.94
C ASN A 274 8.68 -27.63 -3.59
N THR A 275 7.79 -27.17 -4.46
CA THR A 275 7.03 -25.94 -4.26
C THR A 275 5.54 -26.25 -4.17
N ALA A 276 4.88 -25.69 -3.19
CA ALA A 276 3.42 -25.69 -3.07
C ALA A 276 2.90 -24.26 -3.03
N ILE A 277 1.74 -24.05 -3.63
CA ILE A 277 0.95 -22.83 -3.51
C ILE A 277 -0.30 -23.15 -2.71
N VAL A 278 -0.48 -22.45 -1.59
CA VAL A 278 -1.73 -22.47 -0.83
C VAL A 278 -2.52 -21.24 -1.24
N ALA A 279 -3.61 -21.47 -1.96
CA ALA A 279 -4.54 -20.41 -2.35
C ALA A 279 -5.55 -20.17 -1.22
N ILE A 280 -5.76 -18.92 -0.86
CA ILE A 280 -6.78 -18.47 0.08
C ILE A 280 -7.71 -17.52 -0.68
N THR A 281 -9.01 -17.74 -0.60
CA THR A 281 -10.02 -16.87 -1.20
C THR A 281 -11.16 -16.62 -0.23
N ASP A 282 -11.88 -15.51 -0.40
CA ASP A 282 -13.18 -15.35 0.25
C ASP A 282 -14.24 -16.28 -0.40
N ASN A 283 -15.39 -16.42 0.22
CA ASN A 283 -16.44 -17.32 -0.26
C ASN A 283 -17.01 -16.95 -1.63
N SER A 284 -16.87 -15.69 -2.05
CA SER A 284 -17.30 -15.21 -3.37
C SER A 284 -16.19 -15.27 -4.43
N ALA A 285 -14.98 -15.66 -4.03
CA ALA A 285 -13.76 -15.63 -4.84
C ALA A 285 -13.45 -14.23 -5.43
N THR A 286 -13.88 -13.18 -4.74
CA THR A 286 -13.58 -11.79 -5.09
C THR A 286 -12.19 -11.40 -4.63
N TYR A 287 -11.80 -11.85 -3.42
CA TYR A 287 -10.51 -11.56 -2.82
C TYR A 287 -9.66 -12.82 -2.78
N SER A 288 -8.37 -12.68 -3.04
CA SER A 288 -7.44 -13.81 -3.00
C SER A 288 -6.08 -13.42 -2.44
N ALA A 289 -5.45 -14.39 -1.78
CA ALA A 289 -4.06 -14.31 -1.32
C ALA A 289 -3.42 -15.69 -1.46
N ASN A 290 -2.08 -15.74 -1.53
CA ASN A 290 -1.36 -16.99 -1.67
C ASN A 290 -0.22 -17.09 -0.64
N VAL A 291 0.04 -18.33 -0.18
CA VAL A 291 1.27 -18.68 0.52
C VAL A 291 2.08 -19.61 -0.36
N ILE A 292 3.36 -19.32 -0.49
CA ILE A 292 4.32 -20.19 -1.18
C ILE A 292 5.10 -20.98 -0.13
N VAL A 293 5.13 -22.29 -0.26
CA VAL A 293 5.94 -23.19 0.58
C VAL A 293 6.98 -23.85 -0.29
N ASN A 294 8.25 -23.54 -0.05
CA ASN A 294 9.39 -24.10 -0.76
C ASN A 294 10.19 -25.01 0.17
N ILE A 295 10.35 -26.28 -0.23
CA ILE A 295 11.19 -27.24 0.51
C ILE A 295 12.25 -27.83 -0.43
N TYR A 296 13.50 -27.60 -0.11
CA TYR A 296 14.60 -28.31 -0.77
C TYR A 296 14.91 -29.60 -0.03
N LYS A 297 14.80 -30.74 -0.71
CA LYS A 297 15.19 -32.04 -0.18
C LYS A 297 16.53 -32.46 -0.80
N ALA A 298 17.55 -32.70 0.03
CA ALA A 298 18.84 -33.19 -0.44
C ALA A 298 18.70 -34.50 -1.20
N SER A 299 19.49 -34.66 -2.26
CA SER A 299 19.68 -35.92 -2.95
C SER A 299 20.47 -36.89 -2.08
N PRO A 300 20.36 -38.22 -2.28
CA PRO A 300 21.15 -39.19 -1.58
C PRO A 300 22.66 -38.88 -1.66
N GLY A 301 23.29 -38.68 -0.50
CA GLY A 301 24.72 -38.34 -0.37
C GLY A 301 25.03 -36.85 -0.54
N GLU A 302 24.04 -36.00 -0.79
CA GLU A 302 24.21 -34.54 -0.86
C GLU A 302 24.29 -33.95 0.56
N VAL A 303 25.25 -33.05 0.77
CA VAL A 303 25.39 -32.27 2.02
C VAL A 303 24.97 -30.84 1.78
N ILE A 304 23.92 -30.38 2.47
CA ILE A 304 23.48 -28.99 2.40
C ILE A 304 24.36 -28.14 3.32
N ASN A 305 25.20 -27.29 2.74
CA ASN A 305 25.97 -26.31 3.48
C ASN A 305 25.08 -25.12 3.89
N ARG A 306 24.64 -25.08 5.14
CA ARG A 306 23.84 -23.99 5.69
C ARG A 306 24.74 -22.88 6.22
N ILE A 307 24.67 -21.72 5.62
CA ILE A 307 25.31 -20.52 6.16
C ILE A 307 24.28 -19.83 7.05
N TYR A 308 24.45 -19.92 8.36
CA TYR A 308 23.66 -19.15 9.32
C TYR A 308 24.20 -17.72 9.37
N LEU A 309 23.56 -16.80 8.68
CA LEU A 309 23.81 -15.38 8.90
C LEU A 309 23.13 -14.97 10.22
N PRO A 310 23.84 -14.37 11.17
CA PRO A 310 23.22 -13.89 12.39
C PRO A 310 22.18 -12.81 12.01
N VAL A 311 20.93 -13.04 12.40
CA VAL A 311 19.89 -12.01 12.30
C VAL A 311 20.24 -10.96 13.36
N VAL A 312 20.81 -9.85 12.94
CA VAL A 312 20.98 -8.68 13.81
C VAL A 312 19.63 -7.99 13.89
N THR A 313 18.85 -8.35 14.90
CA THR A 313 17.70 -7.51 15.28
C THR A 313 18.28 -6.22 15.86
N ARG A 314 18.15 -5.12 15.14
CA ARG A 314 18.37 -3.81 15.74
C ARG A 314 17.21 -3.54 16.73
N PRO A 315 17.54 -3.10 17.96
CA PRO A 315 16.54 -2.71 18.94
C PRO A 315 15.74 -1.50 18.46
#